data_ecea53a5bc4df9c1163379022acbd6d4
#
_entry.id   ecea53a5bc4df9c1163379022acbd6d4
#
_cell.length_a   1.000
_cell.length_b   1.000
_cell.length_c   1.000
_cell.angle_alpha   90.00
_cell.angle_beta   90.00
_cell.angle_gamma   90.00
#
_symmetry.space_group_name_H-M   'P 1'
#
loop_
_entity.id
_entity.type
_entity.pdbx_description
1 polymer ?
#
loop_
_entity_poly.entity_id
_entity_poly.type
_entity_poly.pdbx_seq_one_letter_code
_entity_poly.pdbx_strand_id
1 'polypeptide(L)'
;MNADAPIVIVGTGLSGYSLAKEIRKQDKDTPIVMVTADDGYSYSKPMLSTGFTKGKEADELAQASAEAMVEQLNLQLRTYTTVTGIDPDAHELVLGDERLGYSKLVLAWGADVIRLSIAGDGHERVFSINDLMDYRAFRKALKGKKRVAIMGAGLIGCEFANDLRNGDVDVDVIAPSDALMPGLLPPAAAAAVRDGLEGLGVRFHLETVVEHIANSGEGVRLTLANGEELDSDLVISAVGLRPRTELAAAAGLETQRGIVVNRALETSMPDVYALGDCAEVDGHVLLYVLPLMACARALAKTLVSERTEVKYGTMPVMVKTPCCPTAVCPPPANASGNWEVDADGQ
;
A
#
# COMPACT_ATOMS: atom_id res chain seq x y z
N MET A 1 0.90 -9.16 34.14
CA MET A 1 1.69 -8.99 32.88
C MET A 1 2.96 -9.84 33.02
N ASN A 2 3.23 -10.68 32.05
CA ASN A 2 4.49 -11.43 32.03
C ASN A 2 5.57 -10.49 31.50
N ALA A 3 6.44 -9.99 32.37
CA ALA A 3 7.48 -8.99 32.02
C ALA A 3 8.47 -9.51 30.95
N ASP A 4 8.51 -10.82 30.72
CA ASP A 4 9.36 -11.49 29.75
C ASP A 4 8.66 -11.73 28.39
N ALA A 5 7.39 -11.31 28.24
CA ALA A 5 6.68 -11.49 26.98
C ALA A 5 7.22 -10.51 25.89
N PRO A 6 7.28 -10.94 24.61
CA PRO A 6 7.85 -10.14 23.54
C PRO A 6 6.97 -8.94 23.16
N ILE A 7 7.56 -7.97 22.49
CA ILE A 7 6.82 -7.06 21.63
C ILE A 7 6.40 -7.84 20.40
N VAL A 8 5.09 -7.90 20.11
CA VAL A 8 4.57 -8.58 18.92
C VAL A 8 4.19 -7.54 17.87
N ILE A 9 4.71 -7.68 16.65
CA ILE A 9 4.41 -6.83 15.50
C ILE A 9 3.70 -7.68 14.45
N VAL A 10 2.47 -7.32 14.09
CA VAL A 10 1.70 -8.01 13.06
C VAL A 10 1.87 -7.29 11.73
N GLY A 11 2.52 -7.96 10.78
CA GLY A 11 2.84 -7.47 9.44
C GLY A 11 4.32 -7.20 9.23
N THR A 12 4.87 -7.73 8.11
CA THR A 12 6.26 -7.56 7.65
C THR A 12 6.40 -6.58 6.50
N GLY A 13 5.35 -5.85 6.19
CA GLY A 13 5.41 -4.75 5.22
C GLY A 13 6.37 -3.64 5.65
N LEU A 14 6.39 -2.57 4.86
CA LEU A 14 7.27 -1.42 5.12
C LEU A 14 7.11 -0.86 6.54
N SER A 15 5.89 -0.86 7.09
CA SER A 15 5.59 -0.39 8.46
C SER A 15 6.26 -1.25 9.53
N GLY A 16 6.01 -2.55 9.50
CA GLY A 16 6.50 -3.48 10.51
C GLY A 16 8.02 -3.55 10.55
N TYR A 17 8.67 -3.75 9.40
CA TYR A 17 10.14 -3.78 9.35
C TYR A 17 10.78 -2.43 9.64
N SER A 18 10.16 -1.31 9.25
CA SER A 18 10.68 0.01 9.63
C SER A 18 10.64 0.20 11.14
N LEU A 19 9.54 -0.20 11.79
CA LEU A 19 9.44 -0.14 13.25
C LEU A 19 10.48 -1.03 13.93
N ALA A 20 10.62 -2.29 13.50
CA ALA A 20 11.60 -3.22 14.06
C ALA A 20 13.03 -2.68 13.93
N LYS A 21 13.40 -2.09 12.77
CA LYS A 21 14.68 -1.41 12.55
C LYS A 21 14.87 -0.23 13.50
N GLU A 22 13.84 0.60 13.71
CA GLU A 22 13.94 1.76 14.62
C GLU A 22 14.02 1.32 16.09
N ILE A 23 13.35 0.25 16.50
CA ILE A 23 13.51 -0.36 17.84
C ILE A 23 14.96 -0.80 18.03
N ARG A 24 15.53 -1.56 17.09
CA ARG A 24 16.90 -2.09 17.20
C ARG A 24 18.01 -1.03 17.23
N LYS A 25 17.72 0.18 16.73
CA LYS A 25 18.64 1.33 16.91
C LYS A 25 18.72 1.81 18.35
N GLN A 26 17.70 1.57 19.17
CA GLN A 26 17.57 2.04 20.54
C GLN A 26 17.76 0.91 21.55
N ASP A 27 17.25 -0.27 21.24
CA ASP A 27 17.27 -1.45 22.10
C ASP A 27 17.56 -2.69 21.24
N LYS A 28 18.69 -3.36 21.53
CA LYS A 28 19.15 -4.54 20.81
C LYS A 28 18.62 -5.85 21.39
N ASP A 29 18.12 -5.82 22.63
CA ASP A 29 17.89 -7.01 23.44
C ASP A 29 16.39 -7.32 23.65
N THR A 30 15.52 -6.33 23.67
CA THR A 30 14.08 -6.55 23.84
C THR A 30 13.56 -7.61 22.86
N PRO A 31 12.91 -8.70 23.35
CA PRO A 31 12.38 -9.73 22.47
C PRO A 31 11.31 -9.18 21.51
N ILE A 32 11.48 -9.45 20.22
CA ILE A 32 10.51 -9.11 19.18
C ILE A 32 10.06 -10.38 18.47
N VAL A 33 8.75 -10.53 18.31
CA VAL A 33 8.15 -11.54 17.44
C VAL A 33 7.36 -10.81 16.35
N MET A 34 7.66 -11.11 15.10
CA MET A 34 6.85 -10.65 13.97
C MET A 34 5.98 -11.78 13.44
N VAL A 35 4.74 -11.47 13.07
CA VAL A 35 3.77 -12.43 12.50
C VAL A 35 3.26 -11.85 11.18
N THR A 36 3.29 -12.66 10.12
CA THR A 36 2.81 -12.25 8.79
C THR A 36 2.14 -13.40 8.04
N ALA A 37 1.10 -13.07 7.29
CA ALA A 37 0.42 -14.02 6.40
C ALA A 37 1.20 -14.29 5.10
N ASP A 38 2.19 -13.47 4.77
CA ASP A 38 3.03 -13.55 3.59
C ASP A 38 4.37 -14.29 3.83
N ASP A 39 5.27 -14.24 2.85
CA ASP A 39 6.58 -14.90 2.85
C ASP A 39 7.64 -14.19 3.72
N GLY A 40 7.33 -13.02 4.28
CA GLY A 40 8.22 -12.27 5.16
C GLY A 40 9.39 -11.57 4.47
N TYR A 41 9.45 -11.48 3.15
CA TYR A 41 10.47 -10.69 2.47
C TYR A 41 10.36 -9.20 2.80
N SER A 42 11.52 -8.56 2.97
CA SER A 42 11.59 -7.11 3.10
C SER A 42 11.68 -6.47 1.73
N TYR A 43 10.77 -5.57 1.42
CA TYR A 43 10.75 -4.79 0.18
C TYR A 43 10.12 -3.43 0.41
N SER A 44 10.29 -2.53 -0.56
CA SER A 44 9.62 -1.23 -0.55
C SER A 44 8.41 -1.29 -1.46
N LYS A 45 7.18 -1.30 -0.90
CA LYS A 45 5.93 -1.37 -1.65
C LYS A 45 5.85 -0.35 -2.81
N PRO A 46 6.27 0.92 -2.65
CA PRO A 46 6.32 1.88 -3.76
C PRO A 46 7.22 1.45 -4.93
N MET A 47 8.15 0.52 -4.74
CA MET A 47 9.02 0.06 -5.82
C MET A 47 8.36 -0.94 -6.76
N LEU A 48 7.20 -1.50 -6.41
CA LEU A 48 6.46 -2.46 -7.24
C LEU A 48 6.02 -1.84 -8.58
N SER A 49 5.81 -0.53 -8.63
CA SER A 49 5.48 0.21 -9.86
C SER A 49 6.72 0.80 -10.58
N THR A 50 7.91 0.18 -10.43
CA THR A 50 9.15 0.64 -11.06
C THR A 50 10.02 -0.52 -11.60
N GLY A 51 9.48 -1.73 -11.64
CA GLY A 51 10.25 -2.92 -12.01
C GLY A 51 10.75 -2.88 -13.46
N PHE A 52 9.89 -2.54 -14.40
CA PHE A 52 10.25 -2.42 -15.81
C PHE A 52 11.20 -1.23 -16.05
N THR A 53 10.89 -0.06 -15.49
CA THR A 53 11.74 1.13 -15.59
C THR A 53 13.17 0.87 -15.09
N LYS A 54 13.33 -0.01 -14.09
CA LYS A 54 14.63 -0.39 -13.53
C LYS A 54 15.24 -1.65 -14.14
N GLY A 55 14.58 -2.28 -15.11
CA GLY A 55 15.00 -3.54 -15.69
C GLY A 55 15.11 -4.69 -14.68
N LYS A 56 14.24 -4.70 -13.65
CA LYS A 56 14.26 -5.68 -12.57
C LYS A 56 13.12 -6.69 -12.71
N GLU A 57 13.43 -7.93 -12.44
CA GLU A 57 12.43 -8.97 -12.20
C GLU A 57 11.78 -8.80 -10.82
N ALA A 58 10.63 -9.47 -10.59
CA ALA A 58 9.86 -9.31 -9.36
C ALA A 58 10.69 -9.64 -8.10
N ASP A 59 11.49 -10.71 -8.15
CA ASP A 59 12.30 -11.14 -7.01
C ASP A 59 13.46 -10.17 -6.71
N GLU A 60 13.95 -9.44 -7.70
CA GLU A 60 15.00 -8.43 -7.53
C GLU A 60 14.51 -7.13 -6.87
N LEU A 61 13.19 -6.97 -6.68
CA LEU A 61 12.62 -5.88 -5.89
C LEU A 61 12.64 -6.17 -4.39
N ALA A 62 12.85 -7.43 -3.99
CA ALA A 62 13.13 -7.79 -2.60
C ALA A 62 14.48 -7.20 -2.18
N GLN A 63 14.53 -6.65 -0.97
CA GLN A 63 15.73 -6.07 -0.37
C GLN A 63 16.46 -7.08 0.51
N ALA A 64 15.71 -7.96 1.18
CA ALA A 64 16.24 -9.02 2.01
C ALA A 64 15.21 -10.16 2.14
N SER A 65 15.69 -11.39 2.32
CA SER A 65 14.83 -12.52 2.66
C SER A 65 14.34 -12.46 4.11
N ALA A 66 13.37 -13.30 4.45
CA ALA A 66 12.87 -13.46 5.82
C ALA A 66 13.99 -13.84 6.79
N GLU A 67 14.84 -14.80 6.42
CA GLU A 67 15.96 -15.28 7.23
C GLU A 67 17.01 -14.15 7.46
N ALA A 68 17.33 -13.40 6.42
CA ALA A 68 18.26 -12.27 6.54
C ALA A 68 17.71 -11.18 7.48
N MET A 69 16.39 -10.95 7.46
CA MET A 69 15.75 -10.00 8.37
C MET A 69 15.73 -10.50 9.83
N VAL A 70 15.52 -11.79 10.03
CA VAL A 70 15.61 -12.44 11.36
C VAL A 70 16.99 -12.27 11.95
N GLU A 71 18.04 -12.55 11.18
CA GLU A 71 19.43 -12.39 11.61
C GLU A 71 19.78 -10.91 11.88
N GLN A 72 19.48 -10.03 10.92
CA GLN A 72 19.80 -8.60 11.00
C GLN A 72 19.15 -7.92 12.21
N LEU A 73 17.90 -8.30 12.52
CA LEU A 73 17.09 -7.63 13.55
C LEU A 73 17.03 -8.42 14.85
N ASN A 74 17.69 -9.57 14.95
CA ASN A 74 17.65 -10.43 16.14
C ASN A 74 16.21 -10.60 16.66
N LEU A 75 15.30 -11.15 15.82
CA LEU A 75 13.89 -11.33 16.12
C LEU A 75 13.40 -12.73 15.73
N GLN A 76 12.22 -13.10 16.20
CA GLN A 76 11.51 -14.27 15.71
C GLN A 76 10.52 -13.83 14.63
N LEU A 77 10.40 -14.60 13.56
CA LEU A 77 9.46 -14.36 12.47
C LEU A 77 8.60 -15.59 12.20
N ARG A 78 7.30 -15.38 12.17
CA ARG A 78 6.30 -16.39 11.80
C ARG A 78 5.69 -15.97 10.45
N THR A 79 6.15 -16.59 9.39
CA THR A 79 5.64 -16.43 8.03
C THR A 79 4.44 -17.34 7.79
N TYR A 80 3.64 -17.02 6.75
CA TYR A 80 2.44 -17.78 6.39
C TYR A 80 1.50 -18.05 7.57
N THR A 81 1.48 -17.12 8.53
CA THR A 81 0.72 -17.22 9.77
C THR A 81 -0.30 -16.09 9.83
N THR A 82 -1.58 -16.46 9.78
CA THR A 82 -2.67 -15.49 9.83
C THR A 82 -3.14 -15.29 11.27
N VAL A 83 -3.19 -14.03 11.70
CA VAL A 83 -3.84 -13.65 12.96
C VAL A 83 -5.35 -13.75 12.77
N THR A 84 -6.03 -14.54 13.58
CA THR A 84 -7.48 -14.78 13.51
C THR A 84 -8.26 -14.13 14.64
N GLY A 85 -7.58 -13.62 15.67
CA GLY A 85 -8.19 -12.91 16.78
C GLY A 85 -7.16 -12.15 17.63
N ILE A 86 -7.65 -11.20 18.40
CA ILE A 86 -6.91 -10.45 19.40
C ILE A 86 -7.72 -10.53 20.69
N ASP A 87 -7.07 -10.88 21.77
CA ASP A 87 -7.62 -10.84 23.14
C ASP A 87 -6.82 -9.79 23.91
N PRO A 88 -7.28 -8.53 23.95
CA PRO A 88 -6.55 -7.45 24.61
C PRO A 88 -6.49 -7.64 26.14
N ASP A 89 -7.51 -8.24 26.74
CA ASP A 89 -7.58 -8.47 28.19
C ASP A 89 -6.58 -9.53 28.66
N ALA A 90 -6.43 -10.59 27.86
CA ALA A 90 -5.46 -11.66 28.13
C ALA A 90 -4.04 -11.29 27.64
N HIS A 91 -3.86 -10.21 26.86
CA HIS A 91 -2.62 -9.89 26.13
C HIS A 91 -2.17 -11.02 25.21
N GLU A 92 -3.09 -11.55 24.41
CA GLU A 92 -2.83 -12.67 23.51
C GLU A 92 -3.32 -12.41 22.08
N LEU A 93 -2.54 -12.87 21.11
CA LEU A 93 -2.98 -13.06 19.73
C LEU A 93 -3.45 -14.50 19.50
N VAL A 94 -4.50 -14.65 18.71
CA VAL A 94 -5.00 -15.95 18.26
C VAL A 94 -4.47 -16.24 16.86
N LEU A 95 -3.76 -17.36 16.71
CA LEU A 95 -3.14 -17.83 15.48
C LEU A 95 -3.71 -19.22 15.14
N GLY A 96 -4.98 -19.27 14.74
CA GLY A 96 -5.73 -20.53 14.65
C GLY A 96 -5.96 -21.15 16.03
N ASP A 97 -5.37 -22.32 16.29
CA ASP A 97 -5.48 -22.99 17.59
C ASP A 97 -4.40 -22.54 18.59
N GLU A 98 -3.40 -21.80 18.17
CA GLU A 98 -2.31 -21.30 19.00
C GLU A 98 -2.63 -19.90 19.55
N ARG A 99 -2.12 -19.63 20.76
CA ARG A 99 -2.13 -18.29 21.38
C ARG A 99 -0.72 -17.80 21.58
N LEU A 100 -0.47 -16.55 21.20
CA LEU A 100 0.82 -15.88 21.34
C LEU A 100 0.66 -14.69 22.31
N GLY A 101 1.25 -14.81 23.50
CA GLY A 101 1.26 -13.73 24.48
C GLY A 101 2.19 -12.58 24.07
N TYR A 102 1.83 -11.35 24.44
CA TYR A 102 2.62 -10.16 24.17
C TYR A 102 2.73 -9.25 25.41
N SER A 103 3.82 -8.50 25.51
CA SER A 103 3.93 -7.36 26.43
C SER A 103 3.34 -6.09 25.80
N LYS A 104 3.57 -5.92 24.49
CA LYS A 104 3.01 -4.85 23.67
C LYS A 104 2.69 -5.43 22.28
N LEU A 105 1.55 -5.01 21.72
CA LEU A 105 1.09 -5.43 20.41
C LEU A 105 1.11 -4.26 19.44
N VAL A 106 1.66 -4.46 18.26
CA VAL A 106 1.65 -3.46 17.19
C VAL A 106 0.95 -4.00 15.95
N LEU A 107 -0.12 -3.35 15.54
CA LEU A 107 -0.86 -3.65 14.33
C LEU A 107 -0.24 -2.86 13.17
N ALA A 108 0.49 -3.56 12.30
CA ALA A 108 1.20 -3.00 11.15
C ALA A 108 0.82 -3.73 9.84
N TRP A 109 -0.39 -4.29 9.81
CA TRP A 109 -0.88 -5.20 8.77
C TRP A 109 -1.44 -4.52 7.50
N GLY A 110 -1.42 -3.18 7.47
CA GLY A 110 -1.69 -2.41 6.26
C GLY A 110 -3.15 -2.31 5.84
N ALA A 111 -3.38 -2.27 4.54
CA ALA A 111 -4.69 -2.07 3.92
C ALA A 111 -4.97 -3.16 2.89
N ASP A 112 -6.25 -3.41 2.62
CA ASP A 112 -6.71 -4.28 1.56
C ASP A 112 -7.04 -3.48 0.30
N VAL A 113 -6.90 -4.13 -0.85
CA VAL A 113 -7.36 -3.58 -2.12
C VAL A 113 -8.89 -3.53 -2.17
N ILE A 114 -9.43 -2.45 -2.70
CA ILE A 114 -10.87 -2.37 -2.99
C ILE A 114 -11.17 -3.30 -4.17
N ARG A 115 -12.09 -4.23 -3.98
CA ARG A 115 -12.56 -5.14 -5.02
C ARG A 115 -13.89 -4.66 -5.55
N LEU A 116 -13.95 -4.42 -6.86
CA LEU A 116 -15.19 -4.04 -7.54
C LEU A 116 -15.97 -5.32 -7.92
N SER A 117 -17.30 -5.27 -7.78
CA SER A 117 -18.19 -6.30 -8.32
C SER A 117 -18.50 -5.96 -9.77
N ILE A 118 -17.72 -6.49 -10.71
CA ILE A 118 -17.87 -6.29 -12.14
C ILE A 118 -18.50 -7.57 -12.73
N ALA A 119 -19.41 -7.44 -13.68
CA ALA A 119 -20.02 -8.58 -14.34
C ALA A 119 -19.03 -9.30 -15.27
N GLY A 120 -19.29 -10.58 -15.55
CA GLY A 120 -18.52 -11.37 -16.52
C GLY A 120 -17.75 -12.54 -15.92
N ASP A 121 -16.98 -13.23 -16.73
CA ASP A 121 -16.23 -14.45 -16.40
C ASP A 121 -14.70 -14.28 -16.49
N GLY A 122 -14.22 -13.07 -16.80
CA GLY A 122 -12.79 -12.78 -17.02
C GLY A 122 -12.00 -12.42 -15.74
N HIS A 123 -12.55 -12.63 -14.55
CA HIS A 123 -11.97 -12.16 -13.27
C HIS A 123 -10.58 -12.74 -12.93
N GLU A 124 -10.28 -13.95 -13.42
CA GLU A 124 -8.96 -14.57 -13.18
C GLU A 124 -7.80 -13.80 -13.83
N ARG A 125 -8.11 -12.89 -14.75
CA ARG A 125 -7.13 -12.02 -15.42
C ARG A 125 -7.07 -10.62 -14.82
N VAL A 126 -7.79 -10.37 -13.72
CA VAL A 126 -7.77 -9.11 -12.98
C VAL A 126 -6.83 -9.23 -11.79
N PHE A 127 -5.79 -8.42 -11.77
CA PHE A 127 -4.79 -8.38 -10.72
C PHE A 127 -4.92 -7.11 -9.89
N SER A 128 -4.90 -7.26 -8.58
CA SER A 128 -4.73 -6.15 -7.64
C SER A 128 -3.38 -6.31 -6.99
N ILE A 129 -2.45 -5.39 -7.24
CA ILE A 129 -1.06 -5.50 -6.80
C ILE A 129 -0.90 -4.71 -5.51
N ASN A 130 -0.92 -5.39 -4.37
CA ASN A 130 -0.80 -4.79 -3.05
C ASN A 130 0.52 -5.15 -2.33
N ASP A 131 1.13 -6.25 -2.73
CA ASP A 131 2.36 -6.76 -2.15
C ASP A 131 3.28 -7.40 -3.21
N LEU A 132 4.42 -7.92 -2.77
CA LEU A 132 5.40 -8.54 -3.67
C LEU A 132 4.90 -9.87 -4.25
N MET A 133 4.08 -10.61 -3.51
CA MET A 133 3.52 -11.90 -3.98
C MET A 133 2.51 -11.63 -5.10
N ASP A 134 1.64 -10.63 -4.95
CA ASP A 134 0.74 -10.17 -6.01
C ASP A 134 1.52 -9.74 -7.25
N TYR A 135 2.60 -8.97 -7.06
CA TYR A 135 3.44 -8.50 -8.16
C TYR A 135 4.14 -9.66 -8.89
N ARG A 136 4.65 -10.66 -8.15
CA ARG A 136 5.20 -11.89 -8.74
C ARG A 136 4.17 -12.63 -9.59
N ALA A 137 2.95 -12.79 -9.08
CA ALA A 137 1.85 -13.43 -9.80
C ALA A 137 1.51 -12.66 -11.08
N PHE A 138 1.39 -11.34 -11.01
CA PHE A 138 1.15 -10.46 -12.15
C PHE A 138 2.29 -10.58 -13.19
N ARG A 139 3.57 -10.44 -12.79
CA ARG A 139 4.72 -10.53 -13.67
C ARG A 139 4.81 -11.91 -14.37
N LYS A 140 4.46 -12.97 -13.66
CA LYS A 140 4.36 -14.32 -14.23
C LYS A 140 3.26 -14.41 -15.29
N ALA A 141 2.08 -13.86 -15.02
CA ALA A 141 0.95 -13.86 -15.97
C ALA A 141 1.23 -12.99 -17.19
N LEU A 142 2.02 -11.92 -17.05
CA LEU A 142 2.34 -10.98 -18.12
C LEU A 142 3.36 -11.55 -19.15
N LYS A 143 4.06 -12.63 -18.82
CA LYS A 143 5.05 -13.22 -19.76
C LYS A 143 4.42 -13.56 -21.11
N GLY A 144 4.98 -12.98 -22.20
CA GLY A 144 4.47 -13.16 -23.56
C GLY A 144 3.20 -12.38 -23.89
N LYS A 145 2.69 -11.56 -22.98
CA LYS A 145 1.55 -10.67 -23.15
C LYS A 145 2.03 -9.24 -23.42
N LYS A 146 1.18 -8.43 -24.07
CA LYS A 146 1.58 -7.09 -24.52
C LYS A 146 0.55 -5.99 -24.21
N ARG A 147 -0.65 -6.33 -23.76
CA ARG A 147 -1.71 -5.36 -23.52
C ARG A 147 -2.24 -5.49 -22.10
N VAL A 148 -2.24 -4.39 -21.35
CA VAL A 148 -2.76 -4.31 -19.98
C VAL A 148 -3.73 -3.15 -19.89
N ALA A 149 -4.95 -3.43 -19.43
CA ALA A 149 -5.90 -2.41 -19.04
C ALA A 149 -5.73 -2.11 -17.54
N ILE A 150 -5.76 -0.84 -17.16
CA ILE A 150 -5.66 -0.40 -15.76
C ILE A 150 -6.98 0.29 -15.38
N MET A 151 -7.66 -0.25 -14.40
CA MET A 151 -8.82 0.41 -13.78
C MET A 151 -8.34 1.33 -12.68
N GLY A 152 -8.50 2.65 -12.89
CA GLY A 152 -8.13 3.71 -11.96
C GLY A 152 -6.96 4.57 -12.43
N ALA A 153 -7.20 5.89 -12.56
CA ALA A 153 -6.22 6.91 -12.93
C ALA A 153 -5.66 7.65 -11.69
N GLY A 154 -5.63 6.98 -10.53
CA GLY A 154 -4.98 7.47 -9.31
C GLY A 154 -3.46 7.33 -9.38
N LEU A 155 -2.76 7.66 -8.27
CA LEU A 155 -1.30 7.62 -8.16
C LEU A 155 -0.72 6.28 -8.65
N ILE A 156 -1.21 5.18 -8.10
CA ILE A 156 -0.70 3.83 -8.40
C ILE A 156 -0.98 3.43 -9.84
N GLY A 157 -2.19 3.74 -10.37
CA GLY A 157 -2.54 3.43 -11.77
C GLY A 157 -1.65 4.16 -12.76
N CYS A 158 -1.39 5.45 -12.56
CA CYS A 158 -0.49 6.24 -13.39
C CYS A 158 0.97 5.78 -13.32
N GLU A 159 1.45 5.40 -12.13
CA GLU A 159 2.79 4.85 -11.96
C GLU A 159 2.96 3.51 -12.68
N PHE A 160 2.01 2.58 -12.56
CA PHE A 160 2.02 1.32 -13.32
C PHE A 160 1.89 1.57 -14.82
N ALA A 161 1.10 2.55 -15.26
CA ALA A 161 1.00 2.90 -16.67
C ALA A 161 2.36 3.33 -17.23
N ASN A 162 3.08 4.20 -16.52
CA ASN A 162 4.44 4.59 -16.92
C ASN A 162 5.42 3.40 -16.92
N ASP A 163 5.41 2.59 -15.86
CA ASP A 163 6.33 1.47 -15.71
C ASP A 163 6.13 0.39 -16.79
N LEU A 164 4.87 0.04 -17.09
CA LEU A 164 4.52 -0.92 -18.12
C LEU A 164 4.91 -0.41 -19.52
N ARG A 165 4.70 0.88 -19.81
CA ARG A 165 5.15 1.46 -21.11
C ARG A 165 6.67 1.40 -21.27
N ASN A 166 7.42 1.58 -20.19
CA ASN A 166 8.87 1.40 -20.20
C ASN A 166 9.29 -0.08 -20.41
N GLY A 167 8.36 -1.02 -20.23
CA GLY A 167 8.51 -2.44 -20.53
C GLY A 167 7.91 -2.86 -21.87
N ASP A 168 7.63 -1.93 -22.79
CA ASP A 168 7.02 -2.19 -24.10
C ASP A 168 5.64 -2.88 -24.04
N VAL A 169 4.88 -2.63 -22.98
CA VAL A 169 3.49 -3.08 -22.80
C VAL A 169 2.53 -1.97 -23.19
N ASP A 170 1.56 -2.26 -24.05
CA ASP A 170 0.49 -1.33 -24.40
C ASP A 170 -0.48 -1.17 -23.23
N VAL A 171 -0.86 0.07 -22.93
CA VAL A 171 -1.64 0.40 -21.72
C VAL A 171 -2.87 1.23 -22.08
N ASP A 172 -4.02 0.77 -21.60
CA ASP A 172 -5.27 1.51 -21.53
C ASP A 172 -5.60 1.80 -20.05
N VAL A 173 -5.87 3.06 -19.71
CA VAL A 173 -6.26 3.47 -18.35
C VAL A 173 -7.70 3.92 -18.36
N ILE A 174 -8.55 3.28 -17.55
CA ILE A 174 -9.99 3.57 -17.46
C ILE A 174 -10.29 4.18 -16.09
N ALA A 175 -10.97 5.32 -16.05
CA ALA A 175 -11.31 5.98 -14.79
C ALA A 175 -12.62 6.78 -14.86
N PRO A 176 -13.38 6.87 -13.75
CA PRO A 176 -14.62 7.65 -13.69
C PRO A 176 -14.37 9.17 -13.63
N SER A 177 -13.17 9.62 -13.29
CA SER A 177 -12.81 11.04 -13.25
C SER A 177 -12.45 11.57 -14.62
N ASP A 178 -12.59 12.86 -14.81
CA ASP A 178 -12.15 13.64 -15.99
C ASP A 178 -10.63 13.97 -15.98
N ALA A 179 -9.98 13.80 -14.82
CA ALA A 179 -8.57 14.12 -14.61
C ALA A 179 -7.81 12.98 -13.93
N LEU A 180 -6.47 12.98 -14.08
CA LEU A 180 -5.57 12.05 -13.40
C LEU A 180 -5.35 12.50 -11.95
N MET A 181 -5.22 11.52 -11.03
CA MET A 181 -4.92 11.76 -9.62
C MET A 181 -5.79 12.85 -8.98
N PRO A 182 -7.14 12.78 -9.14
CA PRO A 182 -8.02 13.78 -8.58
C PRO A 182 -7.86 13.85 -7.06
N GLY A 183 -7.86 15.07 -6.51
CA GLY A 183 -7.62 15.31 -5.09
C GLY A 183 -6.16 15.23 -4.64
N LEU A 184 -5.23 14.83 -5.52
CA LEU A 184 -3.79 14.87 -5.25
C LEU A 184 -3.10 15.98 -6.05
N LEU A 185 -3.40 16.10 -7.35
CA LEU A 185 -2.79 17.08 -8.22
C LEU A 185 -3.75 18.23 -8.57
N PRO A 186 -3.24 19.46 -8.71
CA PRO A 186 -4.01 20.53 -9.34
C PRO A 186 -4.21 20.25 -10.85
N PRO A 187 -5.25 20.82 -11.49
CA PRO A 187 -5.60 20.53 -12.88
C PRO A 187 -4.43 20.67 -13.87
N ALA A 188 -3.61 21.72 -13.74
CA ALA A 188 -2.47 21.93 -14.63
C ALA A 188 -1.40 20.82 -14.49
N ALA A 189 -1.09 20.39 -13.27
CA ALA A 189 -0.14 19.31 -13.05
C ALA A 189 -0.71 17.96 -13.51
N ALA A 190 -2.01 17.72 -13.29
CA ALA A 190 -2.69 16.53 -13.79
C ALA A 190 -2.66 16.44 -15.32
N ALA A 191 -2.87 17.57 -16.01
CA ALA A 191 -2.75 17.66 -17.46
C ALA A 191 -1.33 17.40 -17.95
N ALA A 192 -0.32 17.98 -17.32
CA ALA A 192 1.09 17.75 -17.69
C ALA A 192 1.49 16.24 -17.52
N VAL A 193 1.05 15.59 -16.44
CA VAL A 193 1.29 14.15 -16.27
C VAL A 193 0.54 13.34 -17.32
N ARG A 194 -0.69 13.74 -17.68
CA ARG A 194 -1.45 13.10 -18.75
C ARG A 194 -0.70 13.20 -20.08
N ASP A 195 -0.29 14.40 -20.47
CA ASP A 195 0.45 14.64 -21.72
C ASP A 195 1.74 13.80 -21.77
N GLY A 196 2.47 13.72 -20.64
CA GLY A 196 3.66 12.89 -20.54
C GLY A 196 3.37 11.39 -20.72
N LEU A 197 2.30 10.86 -20.15
CA LEU A 197 1.89 9.48 -20.29
C LEU A 197 1.33 9.16 -21.70
N GLU A 198 0.53 10.07 -22.27
CA GLU A 198 0.06 9.97 -23.67
C GLU A 198 1.23 10.01 -24.65
N GLY A 199 2.25 10.82 -24.37
CA GLY A 199 3.51 10.86 -25.13
C GLY A 199 4.28 9.52 -25.12
N LEU A 200 4.13 8.70 -24.06
CA LEU A 200 4.62 7.32 -24.01
C LEU A 200 3.70 6.32 -24.71
N GLY A 201 2.52 6.74 -25.16
CA GLY A 201 1.53 5.87 -25.82
C GLY A 201 0.51 5.23 -24.85
N VAL A 202 0.32 5.77 -23.65
CA VAL A 202 -0.81 5.39 -22.80
C VAL A 202 -2.09 5.96 -23.39
N ARG A 203 -3.14 5.16 -23.46
CA ARG A 203 -4.49 5.59 -23.88
C ARG A 203 -5.37 5.76 -22.64
N PHE A 204 -6.09 6.87 -22.55
CA PHE A 204 -6.98 7.18 -21.45
C PHE A 204 -8.44 7.13 -21.87
N HIS A 205 -9.26 6.39 -21.13
CA HIS A 205 -10.70 6.33 -21.21
C HIS A 205 -11.27 6.91 -19.90
N LEU A 206 -11.41 8.23 -19.87
CA LEU A 206 -11.90 8.97 -18.71
C LEU A 206 -13.41 9.12 -18.72
N GLU A 207 -14.01 9.53 -17.59
CA GLU A 207 -15.45 9.70 -17.39
C GLU A 207 -16.25 8.41 -17.67
N THR A 208 -15.61 7.25 -17.53
CA THR A 208 -16.25 5.93 -17.72
C THR A 208 -15.69 4.91 -16.75
N VAL A 209 -16.34 3.77 -16.65
CA VAL A 209 -15.93 2.63 -15.82
C VAL A 209 -16.08 1.33 -16.60
N VAL A 210 -15.42 0.29 -16.14
CA VAL A 210 -15.60 -1.07 -16.66
C VAL A 210 -16.85 -1.68 -16.01
N GLU A 211 -17.84 -2.11 -16.82
CA GLU A 211 -19.05 -2.76 -16.36
C GLU A 211 -19.04 -4.28 -16.54
N HIS A 212 -18.29 -4.75 -17.55
CA HIS A 212 -18.22 -6.17 -17.85
C HIS A 212 -16.81 -6.58 -18.28
N ILE A 213 -16.35 -7.74 -17.80
CA ILE A 213 -15.08 -8.35 -18.19
C ILE A 213 -15.34 -9.79 -18.63
N ALA A 214 -15.30 -10.05 -19.94
CA ALA A 214 -15.52 -11.38 -20.50
C ALA A 214 -14.18 -12.00 -20.94
N ASN A 215 -14.04 -13.32 -20.80
CA ASN A 215 -12.94 -14.03 -21.42
C ASN A 215 -13.02 -13.90 -22.97
N SER A 216 -11.91 -13.58 -23.62
CA SER A 216 -11.81 -13.41 -25.08
C SER A 216 -10.49 -13.98 -25.57
N GLY A 217 -10.54 -15.20 -26.13
CA GLY A 217 -9.34 -15.91 -26.52
C GLY A 217 -8.37 -16.14 -25.38
N GLU A 218 -7.14 -15.68 -25.52
CA GLU A 218 -6.12 -15.74 -24.45
C GLU A 218 -6.11 -14.49 -23.55
N GLY A 219 -7.01 -13.55 -23.74
CA GLY A 219 -7.16 -12.31 -23.00
C GLY A 219 -8.58 -12.11 -22.47
N VAL A 220 -8.95 -10.86 -22.30
CA VAL A 220 -10.27 -10.41 -21.89
C VAL A 220 -10.77 -9.29 -22.78
N ARG A 221 -12.09 -9.20 -22.89
CA ARG A 221 -12.81 -8.05 -23.45
C ARG A 221 -13.48 -7.30 -22.33
N LEU A 222 -13.18 -6.02 -22.22
CA LEU A 222 -13.81 -5.10 -21.29
C LEU A 222 -14.88 -4.30 -22.02
N THR A 223 -16.10 -4.24 -21.47
CA THR A 223 -17.15 -3.34 -21.92
C THR A 223 -17.23 -2.18 -20.94
N LEU A 224 -17.12 -0.96 -21.45
CA LEU A 224 -17.18 0.27 -20.66
C LEU A 224 -18.61 0.82 -20.58
N ALA A 225 -18.91 1.60 -19.57
CA ALA A 225 -20.24 2.21 -19.36
C ALA A 225 -20.69 3.13 -20.52
N ASN A 226 -19.75 3.68 -21.29
CA ASN A 226 -20.04 4.46 -22.50
C ASN A 226 -20.30 3.59 -23.75
N GLY A 227 -20.30 2.26 -23.62
CA GLY A 227 -20.50 1.30 -24.70
C GLY A 227 -19.26 0.95 -25.51
N GLU A 228 -18.10 1.51 -25.19
CA GLU A 228 -16.82 1.15 -25.81
C GLU A 228 -16.37 -0.25 -25.38
N GLU A 229 -15.75 -0.99 -26.29
CA GLU A 229 -15.15 -2.29 -26.00
C GLU A 229 -13.61 -2.23 -26.18
N LEU A 230 -12.89 -2.83 -25.24
CA LEU A 230 -11.43 -2.91 -25.24
C LEU A 230 -10.98 -4.36 -25.09
N ASP A 231 -10.07 -4.81 -25.96
CA ASP A 231 -9.41 -6.10 -25.79
C ASP A 231 -8.08 -5.92 -25.05
N SER A 232 -7.88 -6.71 -24.00
CA SER A 232 -6.65 -6.70 -23.20
C SER A 232 -6.19 -8.13 -22.87
N ASP A 233 -4.90 -8.31 -22.59
CA ASP A 233 -4.39 -9.59 -22.13
C ASP A 233 -4.62 -9.78 -20.62
N LEU A 234 -4.41 -8.73 -19.87
CA LEU A 234 -4.58 -8.68 -18.40
C LEU A 234 -5.19 -7.35 -17.98
N VAL A 235 -5.72 -7.31 -16.75
CA VAL A 235 -6.27 -6.11 -16.14
C VAL A 235 -5.58 -5.88 -14.79
N ILE A 236 -5.17 -4.64 -14.52
CA ILE A 236 -4.77 -4.19 -13.18
C ILE A 236 -5.92 -3.40 -12.58
N SER A 237 -6.35 -3.78 -11.38
CA SER A 237 -7.28 -3.00 -10.57
C SER A 237 -6.49 -2.11 -9.60
N ALA A 238 -6.49 -0.80 -9.85
CA ALA A 238 -5.82 0.24 -9.03
C ALA A 238 -6.84 1.25 -8.48
N VAL A 239 -7.99 0.77 -8.04
CA VAL A 239 -9.15 1.58 -7.62
C VAL A 239 -9.12 2.03 -6.16
N GLY A 240 -8.02 1.80 -5.48
CA GLY A 240 -7.79 2.27 -4.12
C GLY A 240 -7.63 1.17 -3.08
N LEU A 241 -7.36 1.61 -1.87
CA LEU A 241 -7.10 0.78 -0.70
C LEU A 241 -8.07 1.14 0.43
N ARG A 242 -8.34 0.16 1.29
CA ARG A 242 -9.10 0.33 2.53
C ARG A 242 -8.28 -0.20 3.69
N PRO A 243 -8.03 0.58 4.76
CA PRO A 243 -7.39 0.09 5.98
C PRO A 243 -8.04 -1.18 6.50
N ARG A 244 -7.24 -2.15 6.95
CA ARG A 244 -7.73 -3.36 7.59
C ARG A 244 -8.16 -3.04 9.01
N THR A 245 -9.45 -3.07 9.29
CA THR A 245 -10.02 -2.68 10.60
C THR A 245 -10.87 -3.78 11.23
N GLU A 246 -11.33 -4.77 10.47
CA GLU A 246 -12.34 -5.75 10.90
C GLU A 246 -11.90 -6.52 12.16
N LEU A 247 -10.65 -7.00 12.18
CA LEU A 247 -10.15 -7.78 13.30
C LEU A 247 -9.93 -6.93 14.56
N ALA A 248 -9.48 -5.68 14.36
CA ALA A 248 -9.33 -4.71 15.45
C ALA A 248 -10.71 -4.35 16.06
N ALA A 249 -11.69 -4.07 15.21
CA ALA A 249 -13.07 -3.80 15.65
C ALA A 249 -13.69 -4.99 16.39
N ALA A 250 -13.48 -6.22 15.88
CA ALA A 250 -13.96 -7.44 16.53
C ALA A 250 -13.32 -7.65 17.94
N ALA A 251 -12.11 -7.15 18.14
CA ALA A 251 -11.42 -7.16 19.43
C ALA A 251 -11.80 -5.96 20.35
N GLY A 252 -12.75 -5.11 19.92
CA GLY A 252 -13.21 -3.96 20.70
C GLY A 252 -12.35 -2.71 20.59
N LEU A 253 -11.38 -2.64 19.68
CA LEU A 253 -10.62 -1.43 19.41
C LEU A 253 -11.50 -0.40 18.68
N GLU A 254 -11.28 0.88 18.96
CA GLU A 254 -11.96 1.95 18.24
C GLU A 254 -11.45 2.00 16.79
N THR A 255 -12.42 2.00 15.85
CA THR A 255 -12.14 2.08 14.41
C THR A 255 -13.07 3.06 13.72
N GLN A 256 -12.57 3.79 12.75
CA GLN A 256 -13.34 4.63 11.83
C GLN A 256 -12.93 4.30 10.38
N ARG A 257 -12.23 5.20 9.69
CA ARG A 257 -11.61 4.90 8.39
C ARG A 257 -10.40 3.97 8.53
N GLY A 258 -9.74 4.01 9.67
CA GLY A 258 -8.64 3.16 10.09
C GLY A 258 -8.81 2.74 11.55
N ILE A 259 -7.80 2.10 12.12
CA ILE A 259 -7.71 1.86 13.57
C ILE A 259 -7.35 3.19 14.22
N VAL A 260 -8.25 3.71 15.07
CA VAL A 260 -8.08 5.02 15.70
C VAL A 260 -6.91 4.97 16.68
N VAL A 261 -5.96 5.86 16.50
CA VAL A 261 -4.82 6.04 17.41
C VAL A 261 -4.55 7.51 17.66
N ASN A 262 -4.04 7.80 18.86
CA ASN A 262 -3.55 9.12 19.19
C ASN A 262 -2.16 9.38 18.53
N ARG A 263 -1.57 10.54 18.79
CA ARG A 263 -0.25 10.90 18.24
C ARG A 263 0.90 10.06 18.80
N ALA A 264 0.73 9.37 19.91
CA ALA A 264 1.69 8.37 20.40
C ALA A 264 1.48 6.97 19.79
N LEU A 265 0.52 6.85 18.84
CA LEU A 265 0.14 5.63 18.13
C LEU A 265 -0.52 4.58 19.04
N GLU A 266 -1.02 5.00 20.19
CA GLU A 266 -1.79 4.21 21.15
C GLU A 266 -3.23 4.07 20.65
N THR A 267 -3.77 2.85 20.66
CA THR A 267 -5.19 2.58 20.37
C THR A 267 -6.07 2.84 21.61
N SER A 268 -7.35 2.54 21.53
CA SER A 268 -8.27 2.58 22.67
C SER A 268 -8.00 1.50 23.73
N MET A 269 -7.17 0.50 23.43
CA MET A 269 -6.81 -0.58 24.35
C MET A 269 -5.37 -0.40 24.85
N PRO A 270 -5.10 -0.64 26.16
CA PRO A 270 -3.76 -0.56 26.72
C PRO A 270 -2.80 -1.52 26.02
N ASP A 271 -1.54 -1.12 25.85
CA ASP A 271 -0.46 -1.90 25.27
C ASP A 271 -0.70 -2.38 23.82
N VAL A 272 -1.73 -1.82 23.15
CA VAL A 272 -2.02 -2.08 21.72
C VAL A 272 -1.83 -0.79 20.93
N TYR A 273 -1.03 -0.89 19.87
CA TYR A 273 -0.62 0.22 19.00
C TYR A 273 -0.95 -0.08 17.54
N ALA A 274 -1.08 0.93 16.70
CA ALA A 274 -1.18 0.73 15.25
C ALA A 274 -0.37 1.77 14.48
N LEU A 275 0.20 1.39 13.33
CA LEU A 275 0.88 2.31 12.41
C LEU A 275 0.80 1.84 10.96
N GLY A 276 1.07 2.75 10.05
CA GLY A 276 1.02 2.52 8.60
C GLY A 276 -0.38 2.54 8.05
N ASP A 277 -0.62 1.85 6.94
CA ASP A 277 -1.85 1.97 6.15
C ASP A 277 -3.13 1.53 6.91
N CYS A 278 -3.02 0.79 8.01
CA CYS A 278 -4.17 0.41 8.84
C CYS A 278 -4.56 1.46 9.89
N ALA A 279 -3.68 2.42 10.21
CA ALA A 279 -3.88 3.36 11.29
C ALA A 279 -4.54 4.67 10.84
N GLU A 280 -5.41 5.18 11.69
CA GLU A 280 -5.97 6.54 11.61
C GLU A 280 -5.39 7.37 12.74
N VAL A 281 -4.36 8.16 12.42
CA VAL A 281 -3.62 8.96 13.39
C VAL A 281 -4.26 10.35 13.49
N ASP A 282 -4.79 10.71 14.66
CA ASP A 282 -5.38 12.02 14.90
C ASP A 282 -6.43 12.40 13.83
N GLY A 283 -7.30 11.42 13.45
CA GLY A 283 -8.35 11.57 12.44
C GLY A 283 -7.87 11.51 10.97
N HIS A 284 -6.62 11.12 10.71
CA HIS A 284 -6.06 11.09 9.37
C HIS A 284 -5.51 9.70 9.01
N VAL A 285 -5.95 9.18 7.85
CA VAL A 285 -5.35 8.00 7.21
C VAL A 285 -4.38 8.48 6.13
N LEU A 286 -3.09 8.24 6.31
CA LEU A 286 -2.02 8.71 5.43
C LEU A 286 -1.27 7.53 4.81
N LEU A 287 -1.69 7.12 3.60
CA LEU A 287 -1.16 5.96 2.87
C LEU A 287 0.15 6.30 2.12
N TYR A 288 1.10 6.95 2.80
CA TYR A 288 2.37 7.40 2.21
C TYR A 288 3.56 6.99 3.07
N VAL A 289 4.73 6.90 2.44
CA VAL A 289 5.97 6.45 3.10
C VAL A 289 6.46 7.40 4.18
N LEU A 290 6.47 8.71 3.94
CA LEU A 290 7.04 9.67 4.90
C LEU A 290 6.26 9.72 6.22
N PRO A 291 4.92 9.79 6.24
CA PRO A 291 4.14 9.65 7.48
C PRO A 291 4.41 8.34 8.22
N LEU A 292 4.43 7.22 7.50
CA LEU A 292 4.74 5.90 8.05
C LEU A 292 6.10 5.88 8.75
N MET A 293 7.14 6.43 8.11
CA MET A 293 8.49 6.49 8.69
C MET A 293 8.56 7.41 9.92
N ALA A 294 7.76 8.48 9.95
CA ALA A 294 7.64 9.33 11.13
C ALA A 294 6.97 8.57 12.30
N CYS A 295 5.89 7.83 12.00
CA CYS A 295 5.22 6.97 12.97
C CYS A 295 6.16 5.88 13.51
N ALA A 296 6.91 5.19 12.66
CA ALA A 296 7.82 4.14 13.08
C ALA A 296 8.90 4.65 14.05
N ARG A 297 9.46 5.84 13.79
CA ARG A 297 10.45 6.47 14.70
C ARG A 297 9.85 6.88 16.04
N ALA A 298 8.65 7.45 16.05
CA ALA A 298 7.98 7.85 17.29
C ALA A 298 7.56 6.63 18.12
N LEU A 299 6.94 5.64 17.46
CA LEU A 299 6.49 4.42 18.13
C LEU A 299 7.64 3.60 18.70
N ALA A 300 8.76 3.49 17.99
CA ALA A 300 9.93 2.79 18.51
C ALA A 300 10.38 3.37 19.86
N LYS A 301 10.41 4.70 20.02
CA LYS A 301 10.72 5.34 21.31
C LYS A 301 9.67 5.01 22.37
N THR A 302 8.38 5.12 22.01
CA THR A 302 7.26 4.80 22.91
C THR A 302 7.34 3.37 23.44
N LEU A 303 7.76 2.42 22.60
CA LEU A 303 7.82 1.01 22.96
C LEU A 303 8.98 0.66 23.90
N VAL A 304 10.15 1.29 23.76
CA VAL A 304 11.37 0.87 24.47
C VAL A 304 12.07 1.97 25.27
N SER A 305 11.59 3.20 25.24
CA SER A 305 12.19 4.33 25.94
C SER A 305 11.16 5.22 26.60
N GLU A 306 10.72 6.25 25.92
CA GLU A 306 9.77 7.24 26.44
C GLU A 306 8.60 7.45 25.50
N ARG A 307 7.40 7.67 26.04
CA ARG A 307 6.21 8.00 25.27
C ARG A 307 6.47 9.22 24.38
N THR A 308 6.42 9.00 23.07
CA THR A 308 6.79 10.00 22.08
C THR A 308 5.68 10.19 21.05
N GLU A 309 5.25 11.42 20.85
CA GLU A 309 4.24 11.76 19.86
C GLU A 309 4.86 11.94 18.48
N VAL A 310 4.16 11.45 17.44
CA VAL A 310 4.56 11.68 16.05
C VAL A 310 4.41 13.16 15.70
N LYS A 311 5.43 13.69 15.03
CA LYS A 311 5.42 15.04 14.46
C LYS A 311 5.59 14.92 12.96
N TYR A 312 4.63 15.47 12.24
CA TYR A 312 4.67 15.54 10.80
C TYR A 312 5.27 16.88 10.37
N GLY A 313 6.28 16.82 9.49
CA GLY A 313 6.79 17.99 8.78
C GLY A 313 6.17 18.08 7.40
N THR A 314 6.80 18.83 6.50
CA THR A 314 6.46 18.81 5.08
C THR A 314 6.76 17.44 4.50
N MET A 315 5.77 16.79 3.91
CA MET A 315 5.86 15.42 3.41
C MET A 315 5.41 15.35 1.95
N PRO A 316 6.31 15.68 1.00
CA PRO A 316 5.98 15.61 -0.41
C PRO A 316 5.70 14.17 -0.86
N VAL A 317 4.70 14.02 -1.69
CA VAL A 317 4.44 12.79 -2.44
C VAL A 317 5.18 12.90 -3.76
N MET A 318 6.10 11.96 -3.99
CA MET A 318 6.82 11.84 -5.25
C MET A 318 6.06 10.91 -6.18
N VAL A 319 5.54 11.43 -7.27
CA VAL A 319 4.87 10.63 -8.31
C VAL A 319 5.94 9.97 -9.17
N LYS A 320 5.92 8.64 -9.23
CA LYS A 320 6.92 7.86 -9.97
C LYS A 320 6.52 7.70 -11.45
N THR A 321 6.41 8.83 -12.14
CA THR A 321 6.17 8.94 -13.58
C THR A 321 7.37 9.63 -14.23
N PRO A 322 8.45 8.91 -14.58
CA PRO A 322 9.65 9.49 -15.19
C PRO A 322 9.36 10.33 -16.44
N CYS A 323 8.28 10.07 -17.18
CA CYS A 323 7.85 10.90 -18.32
C CYS A 323 7.45 12.31 -17.93
N CYS A 324 7.01 12.53 -16.67
CA CYS A 324 6.67 13.83 -16.10
C CYS A 324 6.98 13.79 -14.59
N PRO A 325 8.24 14.04 -14.16
CA PRO A 325 8.63 14.02 -12.76
C PRO A 325 7.84 15.03 -11.96
N THR A 326 7.08 14.55 -10.98
CA THR A 326 6.16 15.40 -10.21
C THR A 326 6.35 15.16 -8.72
N ALA A 327 6.41 16.24 -7.95
CA ALA A 327 6.36 16.21 -6.49
C ALA A 327 5.21 17.11 -6.02
N VAL A 328 4.40 16.62 -5.09
CA VAL A 328 3.25 17.37 -4.57
C VAL A 328 3.18 17.28 -3.06
N CYS A 329 2.90 18.44 -2.43
CA CYS A 329 2.47 18.50 -1.04
C CYS A 329 0.98 18.82 -1.05
N PRO A 330 0.09 17.83 -0.99
CA PRO A 330 -1.34 18.09 -1.05
C PRO A 330 -1.76 18.97 0.13
N PRO A 331 -2.60 19.97 -0.07
CA PRO A 331 -3.17 20.74 1.02
C PRO A 331 -4.07 19.82 1.88
N PRO A 332 -4.32 20.14 3.16
CA PRO A 332 -5.32 19.44 3.94
C PRO A 332 -6.67 19.41 3.20
N ALA A 333 -7.42 18.32 3.33
CA ALA A 333 -8.68 18.12 2.62
C ALA A 333 -9.75 19.21 2.89
N ASN A 334 -9.62 19.92 4.02
CA ASN A 334 -10.48 21.02 4.43
C ASN A 334 -9.88 22.41 4.13
N ALA A 335 -8.74 22.49 3.44
CA ALA A 335 -8.17 23.79 3.07
C ALA A 335 -9.05 24.47 2.03
N SER A 336 -9.33 25.74 2.24
CA SER A 336 -9.99 26.62 1.27
C SER A 336 -8.93 27.40 0.51
N GLY A 337 -9.12 27.61 -0.80
CA GLY A 337 -8.19 28.38 -1.62
C GLY A 337 -8.32 28.03 -3.12
N ASN A 338 -7.50 28.67 -3.92
CA ASN A 338 -7.37 28.42 -5.34
C ASN A 338 -5.91 28.01 -5.64
N TRP A 339 -5.73 27.19 -6.64
CA TRP A 339 -4.41 26.90 -7.18
C TRP A 339 -3.95 28.09 -8.05
N GLU A 340 -2.75 28.57 -7.78
CA GLU A 340 -2.05 29.48 -8.66
C GLU A 340 -1.00 28.69 -9.43
N VAL A 341 -0.95 28.91 -10.75
CA VAL A 341 0.01 28.21 -11.62
C VAL A 341 1.05 29.24 -12.08
N ASP A 342 2.30 28.99 -11.70
CA ASP A 342 3.46 29.70 -12.22
C ASP A 342 4.20 28.74 -13.16
N ALA A 343 4.29 29.05 -14.44
CA ALA A 343 4.91 28.19 -15.45
C ALA A 343 6.14 28.93 -16.02
N ASP A 344 7.31 28.50 -15.57
CA ASP A 344 8.58 28.91 -16.15
C ASP A 344 8.81 28.23 -17.51
N GLY A 345 8.06 28.51 -18.49
CA GLY A 345 8.16 28.20 -19.92
C GLY A 345 9.23 27.22 -20.41
N GLN A 346 9.40 26.05 -19.80
CA GLN A 346 10.21 24.94 -20.32
C GLN A 346 9.34 23.76 -20.68
#